data_ae9de9759ff073cdc65eef56dd4d5a34
#
_entry.id   ae9de9759ff073cdc65eef56dd4d5a34
#
_cell.length_a   1.000
_cell.length_b   1.000
_cell.length_c   1.000
_cell.angle_alpha   90.00
_cell.angle_beta   90.00
_cell.angle_gamma   90.00
#
_symmetry.space_group_name_H-M   'P 1'
#
loop_
_entity.id
_entity.type
_entity.pdbx_description
1 polymer ?
#
loop_
_entity_poly.entity_id
_entity_poly.type
_entity_poly.pdbx_seq_one_letter_code
_entity_poly.pdbx_strand_id
1 'polypeptide(L)'
;MAISMKLSWDALACLLLVLSACGSDTSSPASDPPGALVRLQRNSGATTLPGDLTVFSDGGLQLYFDDRGALRKSVAPTDLAGLQAALTDPALSSLAESYPATLPARAGDTLTIYGTHRRSIRYDPSSPDLPPVLQRLIAEVMALRSRF
;
A
#
# COMPACT_ATOMS: atom_id res chain seq x y z
N MET A 1 42.72 -41.76 -45.56
CA MET A 1 42.03 -41.94 -44.30
C MET A 1 41.25 -40.67 -43.99
N ALA A 2 39.95 -40.66 -44.30
CA ALA A 2 39.08 -39.47 -44.11
C ALA A 2 38.18 -39.70 -42.88
N ILE A 3 38.38 -38.90 -41.86
CA ILE A 3 37.57 -38.96 -40.66
C ILE A 3 36.37 -38.02 -40.85
N SER A 4 35.19 -38.61 -41.06
CA SER A 4 33.92 -37.88 -41.19
C SER A 4 33.38 -37.59 -39.78
N MET A 5 33.51 -36.35 -39.32
CA MET A 5 32.81 -35.88 -38.10
C MET A 5 31.35 -35.60 -38.47
N LYS A 6 30.46 -36.51 -38.07
CA LYS A 6 29.02 -36.23 -38.05
C LYS A 6 28.74 -35.31 -36.82
N LEU A 7 28.50 -34.05 -37.09
CA LEU A 7 27.98 -33.12 -36.09
C LEU A 7 26.50 -33.43 -35.87
N SER A 8 26.18 -33.92 -34.68
CA SER A 8 24.81 -34.25 -34.28
C SER A 8 24.03 -32.94 -34.08
N TRP A 9 22.92 -32.78 -34.78
CA TRP A 9 22.02 -31.65 -34.72
C TRP A 9 21.25 -31.56 -33.40
N ASP A 10 21.33 -32.61 -32.58
CA ASP A 10 20.63 -32.66 -31.27
C ASP A 10 21.23 -31.73 -30.19
N ALA A 11 22.48 -31.32 -30.37
CA ALA A 11 23.13 -30.40 -29.41
C ALA A 11 22.72 -28.92 -29.58
N LEU A 12 22.16 -28.56 -30.74
CA LEU A 12 21.77 -27.18 -31.03
C LEU A 12 20.34 -26.85 -30.55
N ALA A 13 19.52 -27.85 -30.36
CA ALA A 13 18.12 -27.67 -29.90
C ALA A 13 18.00 -27.37 -28.38
N CYS A 14 18.96 -27.86 -27.60
CA CYS A 14 18.97 -27.60 -26.15
C CYS A 14 19.47 -26.20 -25.73
N LEU A 15 20.23 -25.52 -26.61
CA LEU A 15 20.79 -24.20 -26.26
C LEU A 15 19.80 -23.05 -26.48
N LEU A 16 18.71 -23.24 -27.23
CA LEU A 16 17.72 -22.22 -27.51
C LEU A 16 16.56 -22.18 -26.51
N LEU A 17 16.48 -23.15 -25.59
CA LEU A 17 15.39 -23.21 -24.57
C LEU A 17 15.75 -22.53 -23.25
N VAL A 18 16.99 -22.08 -23.06
CA VAL A 18 17.43 -21.46 -21.79
C VAL A 18 17.33 -19.93 -21.79
N LEU A 19 17.08 -19.29 -22.92
CA LEU A 19 17.02 -17.83 -23.07
C LEU A 19 15.62 -17.22 -23.00
N SER A 20 14.58 -18.02 -22.77
CA SER A 20 13.19 -17.51 -22.64
C SER A 20 12.70 -17.40 -21.20
N ALA A 21 13.57 -17.58 -20.21
CA ALA A 21 13.24 -17.39 -18.79
C ALA A 21 13.75 -16.04 -18.25
N CYS A 22 13.80 -15.00 -19.06
CA CYS A 22 13.89 -13.63 -18.58
C CYS A 22 12.50 -13.16 -18.25
N GLY A 23 12.19 -13.27 -16.97
CA GLY A 23 11.17 -12.75 -16.15
C GLY A 23 10.35 -11.62 -16.72
N SER A 24 9.14 -11.93 -17.13
CA SER A 24 8.05 -11.00 -16.91
C SER A 24 7.88 -10.95 -15.41
N ASP A 25 8.40 -9.91 -14.76
CA ASP A 25 7.93 -9.43 -13.46
C ASP A 25 6.47 -8.99 -13.67
N THR A 26 5.61 -9.98 -13.81
CA THR A 26 4.20 -9.81 -13.53
C THR A 26 4.16 -9.60 -12.03
N SER A 27 4.31 -8.35 -11.60
CA SER A 27 3.89 -7.92 -10.28
C SER A 27 2.44 -8.34 -10.15
N SER A 28 2.20 -9.54 -9.63
CA SER A 28 0.86 -9.94 -9.20
C SER A 28 0.35 -8.80 -8.34
N PRO A 29 -0.83 -8.24 -8.63
CA PRO A 29 -1.38 -7.21 -7.76
C PRO A 29 -1.34 -7.80 -6.35
N ALA A 30 -0.55 -7.17 -5.48
CA ALA A 30 -0.38 -7.65 -4.13
C ALA A 30 -1.79 -7.77 -3.56
N SER A 31 -2.22 -9.01 -3.27
CA SER A 31 -3.55 -9.28 -2.74
C SER A 31 -3.71 -8.45 -1.47
N ASP A 32 -4.86 -7.80 -1.35
CA ASP A 32 -5.16 -6.97 -0.19
C ASP A 32 -4.96 -7.78 1.09
N PRO A 33 -4.34 -7.19 2.13
CA PRO A 33 -4.13 -7.90 3.38
C PRO A 33 -5.49 -8.33 3.96
N PRO A 34 -5.70 -9.63 4.27
CA PRO A 34 -6.99 -10.10 4.77
C PRO A 34 -7.36 -9.37 6.07
N GLY A 35 -8.60 -8.87 6.14
CA GLY A 35 -9.12 -8.13 7.28
C GLY A 35 -8.62 -6.69 7.40
N ALA A 36 -7.84 -6.17 6.46
CA ALA A 36 -7.44 -4.77 6.47
C ALA A 36 -8.66 -3.85 6.26
N LEU A 37 -8.74 -2.80 7.07
CA LEU A 37 -9.73 -1.72 6.96
C LEU A 37 -9.16 -0.54 6.19
N VAL A 38 -7.95 -0.11 6.58
CA VAL A 38 -7.29 1.05 6.01
C VAL A 38 -5.77 0.94 6.10
N ARG A 39 -5.06 1.49 5.12
CA ARG A 39 -3.61 1.67 5.14
C ARG A 39 -3.27 3.13 4.88
N LEU A 40 -2.45 3.69 5.75
CA LEU A 40 -1.87 5.02 5.59
C LEU A 40 -0.40 4.88 5.22
N GLN A 41 -0.04 5.30 4.01
CA GLN A 41 1.34 5.40 3.55
C GLN A 41 1.80 6.84 3.63
N ARG A 42 2.86 7.09 4.38
CA ARG A 42 3.42 8.42 4.56
C ARG A 42 4.65 8.62 3.67
N ASN A 43 4.46 9.41 2.63
CA ASN A 43 5.52 9.76 1.69
C ASN A 43 6.17 11.12 2.00
N SER A 44 5.60 11.89 2.92
CA SER A 44 6.14 13.18 3.32
C SER A 44 7.38 12.97 4.20
N GLY A 45 8.58 13.19 3.64
CA GLY A 45 9.89 12.93 4.24
C GLY A 45 10.27 13.76 5.48
N ALA A 46 9.33 14.24 6.26
CA ALA A 46 9.55 15.14 7.40
C ALA A 46 9.13 14.54 8.76
N THR A 47 9.04 13.22 8.90
CA THR A 47 8.58 12.65 10.17
C THR A 47 9.63 11.81 10.86
N THR A 48 9.76 12.04 12.18
CA THR A 48 10.59 11.27 13.10
C THR A 48 10.21 9.80 13.21
N LEU A 49 9.07 9.39 12.66
CA LEU A 49 8.59 8.02 12.57
C LEU A 49 8.10 7.77 11.14
N PRO A 50 9.00 7.44 10.19
CA PRO A 50 8.58 6.93 8.89
C PRO A 50 7.88 5.58 9.10
N GLY A 51 6.95 5.25 8.24
CA GLY A 51 6.31 3.95 8.28
C GLY A 51 4.85 3.99 7.83
N ASP A 52 4.45 2.89 7.20
CA ASP A 52 3.09 2.68 6.73
C ASP A 52 2.28 2.00 7.84
N LEU A 53 1.16 2.58 8.22
CA LEU A 53 0.23 1.96 9.16
C LEU A 53 -0.87 1.21 8.42
N THR A 54 -1.07 -0.07 8.76
CA THR A 54 -2.27 -0.83 8.38
C THR A 54 -3.09 -1.12 9.62
N VAL A 55 -4.39 -0.85 9.54
CA VAL A 55 -5.38 -1.13 10.59
C VAL A 55 -6.26 -2.27 10.13
N PHE A 56 -6.46 -3.27 11.00
CA PHE A 56 -7.26 -4.46 10.74
C PHE A 56 -8.58 -4.46 11.52
N SER A 57 -9.57 -5.17 11.01
CA SER A 57 -10.92 -5.26 11.60
C SER A 57 -10.96 -5.93 12.97
N ASP A 58 -9.97 -6.75 13.28
CA ASP A 58 -9.80 -7.42 14.57
C ASP A 58 -9.12 -6.57 15.65
N GLY A 59 -8.80 -5.31 15.35
CA GLY A 59 -8.04 -4.43 16.22
C GLY A 59 -6.53 -4.50 16.03
N GLY A 60 -6.05 -5.33 15.12
CA GLY A 60 -4.63 -5.39 14.77
C GLY A 60 -4.17 -4.08 14.14
N LEU A 61 -3.02 -3.58 14.61
CA LEU A 61 -2.29 -2.47 14.03
C LEU A 61 -0.93 -2.97 13.57
N GLN A 62 -0.53 -2.65 12.36
CA GLN A 62 0.77 -3.00 11.83
C GLN A 62 1.46 -1.78 11.25
N LEU A 63 2.59 -1.38 11.85
CA LEU A 63 3.42 -0.26 11.41
C LEU A 63 4.67 -0.81 10.73
N TYR A 64 4.80 -0.57 9.43
CA TYR A 64 5.94 -0.97 8.63
C TYR A 64 6.98 0.13 8.58
N PHE A 65 8.24 -0.25 8.76
CA PHE A 65 9.42 0.59 8.53
C PHE A 65 10.19 -0.02 7.35
N ASP A 66 10.62 0.76 6.40
CA ASP A 66 11.20 0.34 5.12
C ASP A 66 12.09 -0.90 5.20
N ASP A 67 13.17 -0.84 5.98
CA ASP A 67 14.19 -1.90 6.11
C ASP A 67 14.22 -2.59 7.48
N ARG A 68 13.44 -2.11 8.45
CA ARG A 68 13.50 -2.55 9.86
C ARG A 68 12.41 -3.53 10.25
N GLY A 69 11.56 -3.91 9.28
CA GLY A 69 10.45 -4.81 9.55
C GLY A 69 9.17 -4.10 9.99
N ALA A 70 8.31 -4.80 10.70
CA ALA A 70 7.01 -4.30 11.12
C ALA A 70 6.83 -4.43 12.64
N LEU A 71 6.33 -3.37 13.27
CA LEU A 71 5.79 -3.43 14.62
C LEU A 71 4.31 -3.80 14.57
N ARG A 72 3.89 -4.68 15.48
CA ARG A 72 2.49 -5.08 15.63
C ARG A 72 1.99 -4.70 17.01
N LYS A 73 0.74 -4.24 17.05
CA LYS A 73 0.02 -3.92 18.29
C LYS A 73 -1.44 -4.28 18.13
N SER A 74 -2.12 -4.58 19.21
CA SER A 74 -3.58 -4.71 19.23
C SER A 74 -4.18 -3.59 20.06
N VAL A 75 -5.34 -3.10 19.63
CA VAL A 75 -6.18 -2.15 20.36
C VAL A 75 -7.54 -2.78 20.64
N ALA A 76 -8.25 -2.25 21.61
CA ALA A 76 -9.60 -2.73 21.92
C ALA A 76 -10.57 -2.41 20.75
N PRO A 77 -11.60 -3.23 20.50
CA PRO A 77 -12.60 -2.94 19.47
C PRO A 77 -13.25 -1.56 19.63
N THR A 78 -13.38 -1.08 20.85
CA THR A 78 -13.89 0.27 21.17
C THR A 78 -13.03 1.38 20.62
N ASP A 79 -11.71 1.16 20.50
CA ASP A 79 -10.79 2.13 19.93
C ASP A 79 -10.95 2.25 18.39
N LEU A 80 -11.55 1.24 17.75
CA LEU A 80 -11.85 1.26 16.32
C LEU A 80 -13.20 1.91 15.99
N ALA A 81 -14.05 2.18 16.97
CA ALA A 81 -15.42 2.63 16.73
C ALA A 81 -15.47 3.95 15.92
N GLY A 82 -14.59 4.88 16.21
CA GLY A 82 -14.48 6.14 15.45
C GLY A 82 -14.07 5.92 14.00
N LEU A 83 -13.06 5.08 13.78
CA LEU A 83 -12.60 4.70 12.44
C LEU A 83 -13.71 3.98 11.65
N GLN A 84 -14.39 3.01 12.26
CA GLN A 84 -15.48 2.26 11.63
C GLN A 84 -16.64 3.20 11.26
N ALA A 85 -17.02 4.11 12.14
CA ALA A 85 -18.02 5.13 11.85
C ALA A 85 -17.61 6.04 10.67
N ALA A 86 -16.34 6.46 10.63
CA ALA A 86 -15.83 7.24 9.51
C ALA A 86 -15.83 6.46 8.19
N LEU A 87 -15.51 5.15 8.23
CA LEU A 87 -15.51 4.27 7.04
C LEU A 87 -16.91 3.96 6.50
N THR A 88 -17.96 4.13 7.29
CA THR A 88 -19.36 3.95 6.86
C THR A 88 -20.01 5.25 6.37
N ASP A 89 -19.30 6.37 6.39
CA ASP A 89 -19.84 7.65 5.93
C ASP A 89 -20.09 7.63 4.41
N PRO A 90 -21.32 7.86 3.94
CA PRO A 90 -21.64 7.82 2.51
C PRO A 90 -20.88 8.85 1.68
N ALA A 91 -20.42 9.95 2.29
CA ALA A 91 -19.62 10.96 1.61
C ALA A 91 -18.25 10.43 1.13
N LEU A 92 -17.77 9.29 1.66
CA LEU A 92 -16.56 8.65 1.14
C LEU A 92 -16.66 8.26 -0.33
N SER A 93 -17.87 7.93 -0.82
CA SER A 93 -18.09 7.53 -2.22
C SER A 93 -17.81 8.68 -3.21
N SER A 94 -17.94 9.92 -2.78
CA SER A 94 -17.76 11.13 -3.60
C SER A 94 -16.35 11.73 -3.52
N LEU A 95 -15.44 11.15 -2.74
CA LEU A 95 -14.08 11.68 -2.63
C LEU A 95 -13.35 11.60 -3.98
N ALA A 96 -12.52 12.59 -4.29
CA ALA A 96 -11.60 12.52 -5.41
C ALA A 96 -10.42 11.57 -5.09
N GLU A 97 -9.72 11.12 -6.12
CA GLU A 97 -8.54 10.27 -5.95
C GLU A 97 -7.30 11.05 -5.50
N SER A 98 -7.33 12.38 -5.62
CA SER A 98 -6.18 13.23 -5.25
C SER A 98 -6.60 14.59 -4.73
N TYR A 99 -5.91 15.04 -3.67
CA TYR A 99 -5.98 16.36 -3.06
C TYR A 99 -4.55 16.91 -2.93
N PRO A 100 -4.02 17.57 -3.97
CA PRO A 100 -2.64 18.06 -3.98
C PRO A 100 -2.46 19.25 -3.04
N ALA A 101 -1.21 19.49 -2.64
CA ALA A 101 -0.84 20.72 -1.97
C ALA A 101 -0.93 21.92 -2.91
N THR A 102 -1.11 23.11 -2.34
CA THR A 102 -1.04 24.38 -3.08
C THR A 102 0.40 24.68 -3.55
N LEU A 103 1.39 24.13 -2.88
CA LEU A 103 2.81 24.30 -3.22
C LEU A 103 3.41 23.00 -3.79
N PRO A 104 4.15 23.01 -4.90
CA PRO A 104 4.54 21.82 -5.65
C PRO A 104 5.75 21.06 -5.09
N ALA A 105 5.89 20.87 -3.77
CA ALA A 105 7.16 20.38 -3.23
C ALA A 105 7.12 19.10 -2.38
N ARG A 106 5.99 18.48 -2.14
CA ARG A 106 5.94 17.29 -1.28
C ARG A 106 5.22 16.12 -1.95
N ALA A 107 5.80 14.93 -1.85
CA ALA A 107 5.07 13.71 -2.12
C ALA A 107 3.96 13.59 -1.07
N GLY A 108 2.70 13.69 -1.49
CA GLY A 108 1.56 13.56 -0.58
C GLY A 108 1.47 12.17 0.03
N ASP A 109 0.79 12.09 1.16
CA ASP A 109 0.46 10.82 1.78
C ASP A 109 -0.61 10.07 0.97
N THR A 110 -0.69 8.75 1.12
CA THR A 110 -1.70 7.92 0.44
C THR A 110 -2.50 7.16 1.49
N LEU A 111 -3.81 7.33 1.46
CA LEU A 111 -4.75 6.57 2.27
C LEU A 111 -5.45 5.54 1.38
N THR A 112 -5.27 4.26 1.67
CA THR A 112 -5.99 3.17 1.00
C THR A 112 -7.08 2.65 1.91
N ILE A 113 -8.32 2.69 1.46
CA ILE A 113 -9.49 2.13 2.13
C ILE A 113 -9.76 0.77 1.51
N TYR A 114 -9.84 -0.27 2.34
CA TYR A 114 -10.20 -1.61 1.94
C TYR A 114 -11.69 -1.85 2.21
N GLY A 115 -12.34 -2.59 1.35
CA GLY A 115 -13.77 -2.86 1.48
C GLY A 115 -14.27 -3.56 0.23
N THR A 116 -15.56 -3.44 -0.07
CA THR A 116 -16.15 -4.01 -1.30
C THR A 116 -15.45 -3.49 -2.56
N HIS A 117 -14.98 -2.24 -2.51
CA HIS A 117 -14.17 -1.62 -3.55
C HIS A 117 -12.97 -0.93 -2.90
N ARG A 118 -11.78 -1.47 -3.18
CA ARG A 118 -10.53 -0.83 -2.77
C ARG A 118 -10.43 0.55 -3.38
N ARG A 119 -10.11 1.55 -2.56
CA ARG A 119 -9.93 2.92 -2.98
C ARG A 119 -8.66 3.51 -2.39
N SER A 120 -7.83 4.12 -3.22
CA SER A 120 -6.63 4.84 -2.78
C SER A 120 -6.79 6.33 -3.05
N ILE A 121 -6.54 7.14 -2.03
CA ILE A 121 -6.67 8.59 -2.06
C ILE A 121 -5.31 9.18 -1.73
N ARG A 122 -4.76 9.93 -2.66
CA ARG A 122 -3.53 10.68 -2.44
C ARG A 122 -3.86 12.07 -1.93
N TYR A 123 -3.24 12.50 -0.85
CA TYR A 123 -3.51 13.81 -0.27
C TYR A 123 -2.25 14.45 0.31
N ASP A 124 -2.20 15.77 0.32
CA ASP A 124 -1.25 16.53 1.11
C ASP A 124 -1.94 17.00 2.39
N PRO A 125 -1.36 16.75 3.59
CA PRO A 125 -1.97 17.19 4.85
C PRO A 125 -2.16 18.71 4.96
N SER A 126 -1.45 19.50 4.17
CA SER A 126 -1.56 20.96 4.12
C SER A 126 -2.56 21.46 3.06
N SER A 127 -3.20 20.57 2.31
CA SER A 127 -4.19 20.95 1.30
C SER A 127 -5.40 21.63 1.97
N PRO A 128 -5.80 22.85 1.56
CA PRO A 128 -6.96 23.53 2.10
C PRO A 128 -8.28 22.89 1.65
N ASP A 129 -8.24 22.07 0.59
CA ASP A 129 -9.43 21.51 -0.05
C ASP A 129 -9.77 20.10 0.45
N LEU A 130 -9.16 19.64 1.55
CA LEU A 130 -9.47 18.33 2.13
C LEU A 130 -10.93 18.30 2.63
N PRO A 131 -11.80 17.42 2.09
CA PRO A 131 -13.16 17.27 2.58
C PRO A 131 -13.22 16.87 4.05
N PRO A 132 -14.23 17.33 4.83
CA PRO A 132 -14.35 17.02 6.25
C PRO A 132 -14.36 15.52 6.56
N VAL A 133 -14.97 14.70 5.72
CA VAL A 133 -15.00 13.24 5.87
C VAL A 133 -13.59 12.64 5.75
N LEU A 134 -12.77 13.14 4.83
CA LEU A 134 -11.39 12.67 4.67
C LEU A 134 -10.51 13.14 5.84
N GLN A 135 -10.67 14.40 6.29
CA GLN A 135 -9.98 14.93 7.47
C GLN A 135 -10.28 14.08 8.71
N ARG A 136 -11.55 13.76 8.94
CA ARG A 136 -11.99 12.90 10.04
C ARG A 136 -11.36 11.51 9.94
N LEU A 137 -11.39 10.88 8.79
CA LEU A 137 -10.81 9.55 8.59
C LEU A 137 -9.30 9.54 8.86
N ILE A 138 -8.58 10.55 8.36
CA ILE A 138 -7.15 10.73 8.62
C ILE A 138 -6.89 10.90 10.12
N ALA A 139 -7.69 11.72 10.80
CA ALA A 139 -7.54 11.96 12.25
C ALA A 139 -7.70 10.67 13.06
N GLU A 140 -8.69 9.83 12.75
CA GLU A 140 -8.89 8.53 13.40
C GLU A 140 -7.69 7.59 13.18
N VAL A 141 -7.18 7.50 11.95
CA VAL A 141 -6.00 6.69 11.62
C VAL A 141 -4.76 7.20 12.35
N MET A 142 -4.58 8.53 12.44
CA MET A 142 -3.46 9.14 13.16
C MET A 142 -3.56 8.94 14.67
N ALA A 143 -4.77 8.96 15.24
CA ALA A 143 -4.99 8.63 16.65
C ALA A 143 -4.58 7.18 16.97
N LEU A 144 -4.89 6.23 16.10
CA LEU A 144 -4.43 4.85 16.24
C LEU A 144 -2.91 4.74 16.09
N ARG A 145 -2.31 5.48 15.16
CA ARG A 145 -0.86 5.53 14.98
C ARG A 145 -0.13 6.03 16.24
N SER A 146 -0.68 6.99 16.95
CA SER A 146 -0.07 7.55 18.18
C SER A 146 0.00 6.55 19.35
N ARG A 147 -0.58 5.36 19.19
CA ARG A 147 -0.50 4.27 20.17
C ARG A 147 0.85 3.52 20.10
N PHE A 148 1.64 3.69 19.04
CA PHE A 148 2.99 3.14 18.93
C PHE A 148 4.01 4.02 19.65
#